data_81d499d1cc9aa22f40adc9453a3575bc
#
_entry.id   81d499d1cc9aa22f40adc9453a3575bc
#
_cell.length_a   1.000
_cell.length_b   1.000
_cell.length_c   1.000
_cell.angle_alpha   90.00
_cell.angle_beta   90.00
_cell.angle_gamma   90.00
#
_symmetry.space_group_name_H-M   'P 1'
#
loop_
_entity.id
_entity.type
_entity.pdbx_description
1 polymer ?
#
loop_
_entity_poly.entity_id
_entity_poly.type
_entity_poly.pdbx_seq_one_letter_code
_entity_poly.pdbx_strand_id
1 'polypeptide(L)'
;MDLTDKEYVEHCRDGHPEDFGLLVERYQKPLFTYLASRVGDSGQAEEAAQESFVRAFLSLKKLRKPESFYSWLLGIAGRVAKEQFRSAAHRQRDREAAETMMTDATDSGEAYPLEEAIAALPESHRQMILLRYYERLSCQEVATRLGLPLGTVTKTLSRAYALLRQELAAREGAEPTVNQTQ
;
A
#
# COMPACT_ATOMS: atom_id res chain seq x y z
N MET A 1 -8.51 25.18 10.46
CA MET A 1 -7.90 24.35 11.52
C MET A 1 -8.20 22.92 11.12
N ASP A 2 -7.18 22.14 10.73
CA ASP A 2 -7.41 20.74 10.35
C ASP A 2 -7.68 19.90 11.61
N LEU A 3 -8.82 19.23 11.63
CA LEU A 3 -9.17 18.31 12.70
C LEU A 3 -8.28 17.06 12.64
N THR A 4 -8.14 16.40 13.76
CA THR A 4 -7.46 15.11 13.86
C THR A 4 -8.33 13.98 13.27
N ASP A 5 -7.73 12.84 12.93
CA ASP A 5 -8.48 11.65 12.48
C ASP A 5 -9.57 11.24 13.47
N LYS A 6 -9.26 11.37 14.77
CA LYS A 6 -10.20 11.08 15.83
C LYS A 6 -11.44 11.95 15.73
N GLU A 7 -11.25 13.26 15.61
CA GLU A 7 -12.36 14.23 15.52
C GLU A 7 -13.21 13.99 14.27
N TYR A 8 -12.58 13.77 13.09
CA TYR A 8 -13.34 13.43 11.87
C TYR A 8 -14.14 12.14 12.02
N VAL A 9 -13.58 11.10 12.61
CA VAL A 9 -14.27 9.82 12.84
C VAL A 9 -15.45 9.99 13.81
N GLU A 10 -15.26 10.77 14.89
CA GLU A 10 -16.31 11.06 15.86
C GLU A 10 -17.43 11.88 15.19
N HIS A 11 -17.13 12.93 14.45
CA HIS A 11 -18.12 13.71 13.70
C HIS A 11 -18.93 12.84 12.72
N CYS A 12 -18.27 11.97 11.97
CA CYS A 12 -18.98 11.04 11.08
C CYS A 12 -19.97 10.12 11.84
N ARG A 13 -19.63 9.73 13.05
CA ARG A 13 -20.51 8.89 13.90
C ARG A 13 -21.67 9.66 14.50
N ASP A 14 -21.46 10.93 14.76
CA ASP A 14 -22.43 11.84 15.39
C ASP A 14 -23.42 12.46 14.39
N GLY A 15 -23.38 12.03 13.13
CA GLY A 15 -24.36 12.43 12.12
C GLY A 15 -23.84 13.38 11.05
N HIS A 16 -22.52 13.55 10.92
CA HIS A 16 -21.85 14.34 9.90
C HIS A 16 -21.04 13.45 8.93
N PRO A 17 -21.71 12.58 8.15
CA PRO A 17 -21.03 11.62 7.26
C PRO A 17 -20.21 12.32 6.16
N GLU A 18 -20.50 13.58 5.83
CA GLU A 18 -19.78 14.41 4.88
C GLU A 18 -18.32 14.62 5.28
N ASP A 19 -18.00 14.63 6.57
CA ASP A 19 -16.64 14.79 7.07
C ASP A 19 -15.73 13.60 6.73
N PHE A 20 -16.31 12.46 6.33
CA PHE A 20 -15.53 11.33 5.81
C PHE A 20 -14.76 11.69 4.52
N GLY A 21 -15.28 12.63 3.72
CA GLY A 21 -14.60 13.15 2.54
C GLY A 21 -13.22 13.72 2.85
N LEU A 22 -13.06 14.36 4.01
CA LEU A 22 -11.78 14.93 4.45
C LEU A 22 -10.76 13.84 4.83
N LEU A 23 -11.23 12.72 5.38
CA LEU A 23 -10.37 11.53 5.58
C LEU A 23 -9.96 10.89 4.25
N VAL A 24 -10.86 10.88 3.25
CA VAL A 24 -10.53 10.41 1.90
C VAL A 24 -9.46 11.31 1.26
N GLU A 25 -9.64 12.62 1.28
CA GLU A 25 -8.66 13.59 0.75
C GLU A 25 -7.28 13.42 1.41
N ARG A 26 -7.25 13.24 2.72
CA ARG A 26 -6.02 13.06 3.49
C ARG A 26 -5.28 11.76 3.13
N TYR A 27 -6.02 10.68 2.89
CA TYR A 27 -5.43 9.35 2.78
C TYR A 27 -5.50 8.72 1.39
N GLN A 28 -6.13 9.34 0.37
CA GLN A 28 -6.23 8.77 -0.97
C GLN A 28 -4.86 8.48 -1.60
N LYS A 29 -3.92 9.43 -1.56
CA LYS A 29 -2.58 9.25 -2.14
C LYS A 29 -1.77 8.15 -1.43
N PRO A 30 -1.59 8.20 -0.09
CA PRO A 30 -0.84 7.13 0.58
C PRO A 30 -1.53 5.77 0.52
N LEU A 31 -2.87 5.71 0.46
CA LEU A 31 -3.59 4.46 0.27
C LEU A 31 -3.39 3.90 -1.14
N PHE A 32 -3.47 4.74 -2.16
CA PHE A 32 -3.20 4.36 -3.53
C PHE A 32 -1.79 3.81 -3.70
N THR A 33 -0.77 4.53 -3.21
CA THR A 33 0.63 4.07 -3.24
C THR A 33 0.79 2.71 -2.55
N TYR A 34 0.12 2.52 -1.41
CA TYR A 34 0.12 1.23 -0.71
C TYR A 34 -0.48 0.09 -1.56
N LEU A 35 -1.57 0.36 -2.27
CA LEU A 35 -2.26 -0.64 -3.09
C LEU A 35 -1.55 -0.91 -4.41
N ALA A 36 -1.03 0.12 -5.07
CA ALA A 36 -0.28 -0.01 -6.32
C ALA A 36 0.90 -0.96 -6.17
N SER A 37 1.62 -0.86 -5.04
CA SER A 37 2.70 -1.81 -4.71
C SER A 37 2.25 -3.27 -4.50
N ARG A 38 0.95 -3.53 -4.42
CA ARG A 38 0.39 -4.87 -4.16
C ARG A 38 -0.27 -5.52 -5.35
N VAL A 39 -0.96 -4.74 -6.14
CA VAL A 39 -1.77 -5.27 -7.26
C VAL A 39 -1.05 -5.16 -8.60
N GLY A 40 0.02 -4.35 -8.68
CA GLY A 40 0.89 -4.25 -9.86
C GLY A 40 0.26 -3.56 -11.07
N ASP A 41 -0.98 -3.12 -10.96
CA ASP A 41 -1.74 -2.41 -11.99
C ASP A 41 -2.38 -1.16 -11.38
N SER A 42 -2.18 -0.02 -12.02
CA SER A 42 -2.66 1.29 -11.54
C SER A 42 -4.19 1.36 -11.46
N GLY A 43 -4.89 0.83 -12.46
CA GLY A 43 -6.35 0.81 -12.48
C GLY A 43 -6.93 -0.07 -11.37
N GLN A 44 -6.34 -1.25 -11.15
CA GLN A 44 -6.74 -2.13 -10.05
C GLN A 44 -6.43 -1.51 -8.69
N ALA A 45 -5.32 -0.78 -8.56
CA ALA A 45 -4.98 -0.08 -7.33
C ALA A 45 -5.99 1.03 -7.01
N GLU A 46 -6.45 1.76 -8.02
CA GLU A 46 -7.47 2.80 -7.87
C GLU A 46 -8.81 2.20 -7.44
N GLU A 47 -9.26 1.14 -8.12
CA GLU A 47 -10.48 0.41 -7.76
C GLU A 47 -10.39 -0.16 -6.34
N ALA A 48 -9.26 -0.74 -5.96
CA ALA A 48 -9.03 -1.24 -4.62
C ALA A 48 -9.03 -0.12 -3.56
N ALA A 49 -8.52 1.07 -3.89
CA ALA A 49 -8.54 2.23 -3.00
C ALA A 49 -9.97 2.72 -2.77
N GLN A 50 -10.76 2.86 -3.84
CA GLN A 50 -12.16 3.26 -3.77
C GLN A 50 -12.96 2.26 -2.93
N GLU A 51 -12.86 0.96 -3.22
CA GLU A 51 -13.52 -0.09 -2.46
C GLU A 51 -13.12 -0.10 -0.99
N SER A 52 -11.85 0.18 -0.70
CA SER A 52 -11.34 0.26 0.68
C SER A 52 -11.99 1.40 1.47
N PHE A 53 -12.15 2.57 0.85
CA PHE A 53 -12.84 3.70 1.48
C PHE A 53 -14.34 3.42 1.68
N VAL A 54 -15.00 2.80 0.71
CA VAL A 54 -16.41 2.40 0.84
C VAL A 54 -16.58 1.44 2.02
N ARG A 55 -15.77 0.39 2.11
CA ARG A 55 -15.81 -0.56 3.23
C ARG A 55 -15.47 0.11 4.56
N ALA A 56 -14.53 1.05 4.57
CA ALA A 56 -14.19 1.81 5.76
C ALA A 56 -15.38 2.65 6.23
N PHE A 57 -16.01 3.39 5.33
CA PHE A 57 -17.20 4.18 5.66
C PHE A 57 -18.32 3.32 6.24
N LEU A 58 -18.69 2.24 5.57
CA LEU A 58 -19.75 1.32 6.00
C LEU A 58 -19.45 0.64 7.34
N SER A 59 -18.19 0.45 7.66
CA SER A 59 -17.76 -0.21 8.91
C SER A 59 -17.17 0.74 9.95
N LEU A 60 -17.28 2.06 9.76
CA LEU A 60 -16.65 3.07 10.61
C LEU A 60 -17.06 2.95 12.10
N LYS A 61 -18.30 2.55 12.36
CA LYS A 61 -18.81 2.29 13.72
C LYS A 61 -18.07 1.14 14.43
N LYS A 62 -17.40 0.23 13.69
CA LYS A 62 -16.64 -0.90 14.25
C LYS A 62 -15.19 -0.50 14.63
N LEU A 63 -14.73 0.67 14.24
CA LEU A 63 -13.39 1.16 14.59
C LEU A 63 -13.35 1.48 16.09
N ARG A 64 -12.60 0.71 16.87
CA ARG A 64 -12.56 0.86 18.34
C ARG A 64 -11.72 2.06 18.78
N LYS A 65 -10.68 2.41 18.03
CA LYS A 65 -9.73 3.48 18.33
C LYS A 65 -9.72 4.48 17.17
N PRO A 66 -10.51 5.57 17.25
CA PRO A 66 -10.61 6.55 16.17
C PRO A 66 -9.26 7.14 15.74
N GLU A 67 -8.34 7.34 16.68
CA GLU A 67 -6.97 7.80 16.45
C GLU A 67 -6.13 6.85 15.60
N SER A 68 -6.57 5.61 15.42
CA SER A 68 -5.91 4.59 14.60
C SER A 68 -6.58 4.40 13.23
N PHE A 69 -7.33 5.39 12.75
CA PHE A 69 -8.10 5.30 11.50
C PHE A 69 -7.25 4.82 10.32
N TYR A 70 -6.12 5.46 10.05
CA TYR A 70 -5.28 5.09 8.91
C TYR A 70 -4.77 3.65 9.01
N SER A 71 -4.32 3.23 10.17
CA SER A 71 -3.87 1.85 10.38
C SER A 71 -4.99 0.83 10.16
N TRP A 72 -6.21 1.16 10.55
CA TRP A 72 -7.36 0.32 10.34
C TRP A 72 -7.81 0.30 8.88
N LEU A 73 -7.78 1.46 8.19
CA LEU A 73 -8.03 1.58 6.76
C LEU A 73 -7.08 0.71 5.93
N LEU A 74 -5.78 0.75 6.23
CA LEU A 74 -4.80 -0.12 5.59
C LEU A 74 -5.10 -1.61 5.82
N GLY A 75 -5.69 -2.01 6.97
CA GLY A 75 -6.15 -3.38 7.22
C GLY A 75 -7.30 -3.80 6.32
N ILE A 76 -8.19 -2.87 5.98
CA ILE A 76 -9.25 -3.09 5.01
C ILE A 76 -8.64 -3.22 3.62
N ALA A 77 -7.78 -2.28 3.23
CA ALA A 77 -7.13 -2.26 1.93
C ALA A 77 -6.32 -3.54 1.64
N GLY A 78 -5.60 -4.04 2.63
CA GLY A 78 -4.88 -5.30 2.49
C GLY A 78 -5.78 -6.51 2.23
N ARG A 79 -7.00 -6.52 2.75
CA ARG A 79 -8.00 -7.56 2.45
C ARG A 79 -8.58 -7.40 1.06
N VAL A 80 -8.92 -6.17 0.67
CA VAL A 80 -9.40 -5.85 -0.68
C VAL A 80 -8.39 -6.27 -1.74
N ALA A 81 -7.13 -5.88 -1.60
CA ALA A 81 -6.07 -6.27 -2.51
C ALA A 81 -5.93 -7.81 -2.63
N LYS A 82 -6.01 -8.52 -1.50
CA LYS A 82 -5.95 -9.99 -1.50
C LYS A 82 -7.14 -10.63 -2.20
N GLU A 83 -8.32 -10.08 -2.06
CA GLU A 83 -9.55 -10.55 -2.72
C GLU A 83 -9.45 -10.33 -4.23
N GLN A 84 -8.99 -9.13 -4.66
CA GLN A 84 -8.80 -8.83 -6.09
C GLN A 84 -7.75 -9.73 -6.73
N PHE A 85 -6.62 -9.95 -6.05
CA PHE A 85 -5.57 -10.83 -6.53
C PHE A 85 -6.08 -12.27 -6.73
N ARG A 86 -6.89 -12.80 -5.80
CA ARG A 86 -7.50 -14.12 -5.94
C ARG A 86 -8.48 -14.17 -7.12
N SER A 87 -9.29 -13.13 -7.30
CA SER A 87 -10.24 -13.04 -8.41
C SER A 87 -9.53 -12.89 -9.75
N ALA A 88 -8.42 -12.16 -9.82
CA ALA A 88 -7.59 -12.04 -11.01
C ALA A 88 -6.94 -13.38 -11.37
N ALA A 89 -6.36 -14.08 -10.40
CA ALA A 89 -5.77 -15.40 -10.59
C ALA A 89 -6.80 -16.44 -11.03
N HIS A 90 -8.04 -16.35 -10.58
CA HIS A 90 -9.13 -17.23 -11.02
C HIS A 90 -9.54 -16.91 -12.46
N ARG A 91 -9.73 -15.64 -12.78
CA ARG A 91 -10.03 -15.19 -14.15
C ARG A 91 -8.92 -15.54 -15.15
N GLN A 92 -7.66 -15.46 -14.70
CA GLN A 92 -6.51 -15.84 -15.52
C GLN A 92 -6.52 -17.34 -15.83
N ARG A 93 -6.78 -18.19 -14.85
CA ARG A 93 -6.92 -19.65 -15.04
C ARG A 93 -8.10 -20.00 -15.96
N ASP A 94 -9.23 -19.31 -15.82
CA ASP A 94 -10.39 -19.50 -16.67
C ASP A 94 -10.10 -19.03 -18.12
N ARG A 95 -9.29 -17.96 -18.30
CA ARG A 95 -8.82 -17.50 -19.61
C ARG A 95 -7.79 -18.45 -20.22
N GLU A 96 -6.82 -18.92 -19.45
CA GLU A 96 -5.81 -19.89 -19.91
C GLU A 96 -6.44 -21.23 -20.29
N ALA A 97 -7.54 -21.62 -19.67
CA ALA A 97 -8.35 -22.76 -20.07
C ALA A 97 -9.13 -22.51 -21.38
N ALA A 98 -9.40 -21.25 -21.73
CA ALA A 98 -10.11 -20.86 -22.96
C ALA A 98 -9.19 -20.42 -24.10
N GLU A 99 -7.97 -19.98 -23.82
CA GLU A 99 -7.00 -19.45 -24.80
C GLU A 99 -5.67 -20.18 -24.73
N THR A 100 -5.60 -21.32 -25.40
CA THR A 100 -4.33 -21.83 -25.90
C THR A 100 -4.01 -21.05 -27.17
N MET A 101 -3.73 -19.76 -27.11
CA MET A 101 -3.02 -18.96 -28.11
C MET A 101 -2.92 -17.49 -27.78
N MET A 102 -1.67 -16.99 -27.86
CA MET A 102 -1.19 -15.64 -28.14
C MET A 102 -1.03 -14.63 -26.97
N THR A 103 0.23 -14.50 -26.59
CA THR A 103 1.14 -13.32 -26.48
C THR A 103 0.75 -12.08 -25.69
N ASP A 104 1.67 -11.79 -24.76
CA ASP A 104 2.19 -10.48 -24.35
C ASP A 104 1.24 -9.26 -24.28
N ALA A 105 0.99 -8.84 -23.06
CA ALA A 105 0.78 -7.44 -22.78
C ALA A 105 1.62 -7.05 -21.55
N THR A 106 2.80 -6.54 -21.84
CA THR A 106 3.60 -5.74 -20.92
C THR A 106 2.86 -4.42 -20.75
N ASP A 107 2.04 -4.30 -19.70
CA ASP A 107 1.53 -3.00 -19.30
C ASP A 107 2.59 -2.35 -18.41
N SER A 108 3.34 -1.43 -19.02
CA SER A 108 4.30 -0.54 -18.35
C SER A 108 3.52 0.56 -17.64
N GLY A 109 2.82 0.21 -16.55
CA GLY A 109 2.33 1.20 -15.61
C GLY A 109 3.53 1.95 -15.03
N GLU A 110 3.48 3.29 -15.01
CA GLU A 110 4.49 4.12 -14.37
C GLU A 110 4.69 3.61 -12.93
N ALA A 111 5.81 2.93 -12.71
CA ALA A 111 6.14 2.43 -11.39
C ALA A 111 6.37 3.62 -10.47
N TYR A 112 5.70 3.63 -9.33
CA TYR A 112 5.88 4.70 -8.35
C TYR A 112 7.30 4.64 -7.78
N PRO A 113 7.95 5.79 -7.53
CA PRO A 113 9.34 5.86 -7.05
C PRO A 113 9.61 4.96 -5.84
N LEU A 114 8.62 4.79 -4.96
CA LEU A 114 8.73 3.92 -3.78
C LEU A 114 8.75 2.42 -4.13
N GLU A 115 7.98 2.00 -5.12
CA GLU A 115 7.93 0.59 -5.55
C GLU A 115 9.24 0.15 -6.17
N GLU A 116 9.77 0.99 -7.05
CA GLU A 116 11.08 0.76 -7.65
C GLU A 116 12.20 0.79 -6.60
N ALA A 117 12.13 1.72 -5.64
CA ALA A 117 13.07 1.78 -4.54
C ALA A 117 13.01 0.51 -3.66
N ILE A 118 11.81 -0.02 -3.40
CA ILE A 118 11.63 -1.29 -2.69
C ILE A 118 12.14 -2.47 -3.55
N ALA A 119 11.88 -2.46 -4.85
CA ALA A 119 12.36 -3.49 -5.78
C ALA A 119 13.89 -3.53 -5.89
N ALA A 120 14.55 -2.37 -5.77
CA ALA A 120 16.01 -2.25 -5.78
C ALA A 120 16.69 -2.75 -4.50
N LEU A 121 15.95 -2.95 -3.40
CA LEU A 121 16.52 -3.47 -2.17
C LEU A 121 17.00 -4.92 -2.34
N PRO A 122 18.09 -5.30 -1.63
CA PRO A 122 18.48 -6.70 -1.51
C PRO A 122 17.32 -7.55 -1.00
N GLU A 123 17.19 -8.79 -1.49
CA GLU A 123 16.04 -9.66 -1.24
C GLU A 123 15.64 -9.78 0.25
N SER A 124 16.63 -9.98 1.14
CA SER A 124 16.39 -10.09 2.57
C SER A 124 15.81 -8.80 3.20
N HIS A 125 16.23 -7.64 2.70
CA HIS A 125 15.74 -6.34 3.16
C HIS A 125 14.34 -6.07 2.63
N ARG A 126 14.11 -6.35 1.35
CA ARG A 126 12.81 -6.25 0.70
C ARG A 126 11.79 -7.15 1.38
N GLN A 127 12.11 -8.41 1.60
CA GLN A 127 11.23 -9.35 2.30
C GLN A 127 10.85 -8.86 3.71
N MET A 128 11.79 -8.30 4.46
CA MET A 128 11.48 -7.76 5.80
C MET A 128 10.59 -6.54 5.76
N ILE A 129 10.79 -5.62 4.79
CA ILE A 129 9.90 -4.49 4.56
C ILE A 129 8.50 -4.98 4.23
N LEU A 130 8.38 -5.95 3.32
CA LEU A 130 7.09 -6.51 2.93
C LEU A 130 6.36 -7.16 4.12
N LEU A 131 7.01 -8.01 4.88
CA LEU A 131 6.41 -8.64 6.06
C LEU A 131 6.00 -7.62 7.13
N ARG A 132 6.84 -6.61 7.37
CA ARG A 132 6.59 -5.60 8.40
C ARG A 132 5.45 -4.65 8.04
N TYR A 133 5.38 -4.20 6.77
CA TYR A 133 4.44 -3.16 6.33
C TYR A 133 3.22 -3.71 5.62
N TYR A 134 3.40 -4.69 4.74
CA TYR A 134 2.30 -5.23 3.96
C TYR A 134 1.52 -6.31 4.72
N GLU A 135 2.22 -7.18 5.43
CA GLU A 135 1.57 -8.19 6.27
C GLU A 135 1.34 -7.70 7.71
N ARG A 136 1.86 -6.52 8.05
CA ARG A 136 1.71 -5.86 9.36
C ARG A 136 2.19 -6.67 10.54
N LEU A 137 3.15 -7.54 10.31
CA LEU A 137 3.74 -8.32 11.38
C LEU A 137 4.58 -7.43 12.29
N SER A 138 4.51 -7.66 13.59
CA SER A 138 5.48 -7.10 14.53
C SER A 138 6.87 -7.66 14.26
N CYS A 139 7.91 -7.00 14.71
CA CYS A 139 9.28 -7.55 14.57
C CYS A 139 9.41 -8.95 15.19
N GLN A 140 8.66 -9.23 16.24
CA GLN A 140 8.64 -10.55 16.89
C GLN A 140 7.97 -11.61 15.99
N GLU A 141 6.86 -11.27 15.33
CA GLU A 141 6.18 -12.18 14.40
C GLU A 141 7.00 -12.42 13.15
N VAL A 142 7.68 -11.36 12.63
CA VAL A 142 8.64 -11.51 11.52
C VAL A 142 9.79 -12.43 11.92
N ALA A 143 10.34 -12.28 13.14
CA ALA A 143 11.39 -13.13 13.68
C ALA A 143 10.96 -14.59 13.73
N THR A 144 9.76 -14.85 14.26
CA THR A 144 9.17 -16.19 14.33
C THR A 144 8.94 -16.78 12.94
N ARG A 145 8.38 -15.99 12.02
CA ARG A 145 8.04 -16.45 10.66
C ARG A 145 9.27 -16.79 9.82
N LEU A 146 10.36 -16.03 9.99
CA LEU A 146 11.60 -16.24 9.24
C LEU A 146 12.60 -17.15 9.99
N GLY A 147 12.29 -17.55 11.22
CA GLY A 147 13.23 -18.33 12.05
C GLY A 147 14.49 -17.54 12.41
N LEU A 148 14.41 -16.23 12.54
CA LEU A 148 15.54 -15.35 12.80
C LEU A 148 15.47 -14.75 14.21
N PRO A 149 16.63 -14.46 14.85
CA PRO A 149 16.64 -13.72 16.10
C PRO A 149 16.03 -12.33 15.93
N LEU A 150 15.27 -11.84 16.92
CA LEU A 150 14.64 -10.52 16.92
C LEU A 150 15.66 -9.40 16.65
N GLY A 151 16.86 -9.48 17.23
CA GLY A 151 17.93 -8.52 16.99
C GLY A 151 18.41 -8.48 15.53
N THR A 152 18.35 -9.61 14.83
CA THR A 152 18.67 -9.67 13.40
C THR A 152 17.57 -8.97 12.59
N VAL A 153 16.32 -9.22 12.89
CA VAL A 153 15.17 -8.58 12.22
C VAL A 153 15.23 -7.06 12.39
N THR A 154 15.38 -6.56 13.61
CA THR A 154 15.44 -5.12 13.88
C THR A 154 16.62 -4.45 13.20
N LYS A 155 17.79 -5.08 13.19
CA LYS A 155 19.00 -4.57 12.52
C LYS A 155 18.84 -4.55 11.00
N THR A 156 18.25 -5.60 10.44
CA THR A 156 18.02 -5.67 8.98
C THR A 156 16.97 -4.68 8.54
N LEU A 157 15.89 -4.50 9.29
CA LEU A 157 14.89 -3.44 9.03
C LEU A 157 15.52 -2.05 9.07
N SER A 158 16.33 -1.76 10.09
CA SER A 158 17.02 -0.47 10.19
C SER A 158 17.90 -0.17 8.96
N ARG A 159 18.61 -1.19 8.47
CA ARG A 159 19.43 -1.08 7.24
C ARG A 159 18.55 -0.94 5.99
N ALA A 160 17.46 -1.69 5.90
CA ALA A 160 16.51 -1.60 4.81
C ALA A 160 15.93 -0.18 4.68
N TYR A 161 15.58 0.46 5.80
CA TYR A 161 15.14 1.86 5.79
C TYR A 161 16.21 2.85 5.35
N ALA A 162 17.46 2.62 5.75
CA ALA A 162 18.57 3.47 5.32
C ALA A 162 18.76 3.38 3.81
N LEU A 163 18.76 2.16 3.25
CA LEU A 163 18.89 1.92 1.81
C LEU A 163 17.68 2.52 1.05
N LEU A 164 16.47 2.29 1.52
CA LEU A 164 15.26 2.82 0.89
C LEU A 164 15.29 4.36 0.82
N ARG A 165 15.77 5.00 1.88
CA ARG A 165 15.93 6.45 1.91
C ARG A 165 16.98 6.95 0.93
N GLN A 166 18.07 6.21 0.75
CA GLN A 166 19.10 6.53 -0.25
C GLN A 166 18.57 6.38 -1.68
N GLU A 167 17.85 5.30 -1.97
CA GLU A 167 17.24 5.05 -3.27
C GLU A 167 16.21 6.13 -3.64
N LEU A 168 15.36 6.53 -2.71
CA LEU A 168 14.38 7.60 -2.93
C LEU A 168 15.08 8.94 -3.18
N ALA A 169 16.08 9.30 -2.38
CA ALA A 169 16.82 10.54 -2.54
C ALA A 169 17.61 10.58 -3.88
N ALA A 170 18.14 9.45 -4.32
CA ALA A 170 18.83 9.36 -5.62
C ALA A 170 17.88 9.58 -6.80
N ARG A 171 16.63 9.15 -6.67
CA ARG A 171 15.57 9.29 -7.69
C ARG A 171 15.00 10.71 -7.73
N GLU A 172 14.79 11.33 -6.57
CA GLU A 172 14.36 12.74 -6.47
C GLU A 172 15.42 13.70 -7.06
N GLY A 173 16.72 13.36 -6.98
CA GLY A 173 17.81 14.14 -7.58
C GLY A 173 18.02 13.90 -9.09
N ALA A 174 17.34 12.91 -9.67
CA ALA A 174 17.46 12.53 -11.08
C ALA A 174 16.37 13.12 -11.99
N GLU A 175 15.49 14.00 -11.50
CA GLU A 175 14.54 14.72 -12.36
C GLU A 175 15.31 15.58 -13.37
N PRO A 176 15.10 15.39 -14.69
CA PRO A 176 15.79 16.20 -15.67
C PRO A 176 15.29 17.63 -15.56
N THR A 177 16.19 18.55 -15.29
CA THR A 177 15.99 19.99 -15.45
C THR A 177 15.48 20.23 -16.87
N VAL A 178 14.16 20.42 -17.03
CA VAL A 178 13.60 20.88 -18.29
C VAL A 178 14.20 22.26 -18.55
N ASN A 179 15.17 22.25 -19.45
CA ASN A 179 15.89 23.40 -19.93
C ASN A 179 14.88 24.40 -20.54
N GLN A 180 14.66 25.51 -19.83
CA GLN A 180 14.07 26.69 -20.44
C GLN A 180 15.12 27.21 -21.45
N THR A 181 14.86 26.97 -22.72
CA THR A 181 15.56 27.69 -23.80
C THR A 181 14.56 28.57 -24.50
N GLN A 182 14.86 29.81 -24.48
CA GLN A 182 14.34 31.00 -25.11
C GLN A 182 13.57 30.82 -26.44
#